data_88726bab42609d67e60687bccaf450af
#
_entry.id   88726bab42609d67e60687bccaf450af
#
_cell.length_a   1.000
_cell.length_b   1.000
_cell.length_c   1.000
_cell.angle_alpha   90.00
_cell.angle_beta   90.00
_cell.angle_gamma   90.00
#
_symmetry.space_group_name_H-M   'P 1'
#
loop_
_entity.id
_entity.type
_entity.pdbx_description
1 polymer ?
#
loop_
_entity_poly.entity_id
_entity_poly.type
_entity_poly.pdbx_seq_one_letter_code
_entity_poly.pdbx_strand_id
1 'polypeptide(L)'
;MDYVLALGENPDFPIWLRASHLINFVLIGMLLRSGIEMLSSLPRLWWRSDCAPGTEWIKFTKRELPKEEGVYTSLMDELSVSPMLSLPGRENIGLGRHWHGAAVMLWVLNGFVYVTLLFATGLWRRLIPTSWDIVPEAWESAKVYLSLQAPSLEHFTPYDALQQLAYSFVIFILAPFMMLTGVAMAPAVRVKFPRYVKFWGGHQGARSLHFIGMVLMSAFIVVHVFLVFFVHREHNMVHMVFGDVSVERYAQAFTTVVFTIVVVILFWIFLSYWSLADRARAQRIVVK
;
A
#
# COMPACT_ATOMS: atom_id res chain seq x y z
N MET A 1 10.27 -3.04 34.19
CA MET A 1 10.66 -4.45 34.08
C MET A 1 9.44 -5.38 34.05
N ASP A 2 8.39 -5.11 34.82
CA ASP A 2 7.15 -5.95 34.83
C ASP A 2 6.29 -5.82 33.57
N TYR A 3 6.53 -4.81 32.77
CA TYR A 3 5.78 -4.51 31.55
C TYR A 3 6.19 -5.35 30.36
N VAL A 4 7.47 -5.69 30.28
CA VAL A 4 8.03 -6.60 29.25
C VAL A 4 7.59 -8.03 29.51
N LEU A 5 7.47 -8.42 30.79
CA LEU A 5 7.01 -9.73 31.23
C LEU A 5 5.52 -9.96 30.90
N ALA A 6 4.66 -8.93 31.08
CA ALA A 6 3.24 -9.04 30.73
C ALA A 6 2.96 -9.15 29.21
N LEU A 7 3.90 -8.70 28.37
CA LEU A 7 3.83 -8.84 26.91
C LEU A 7 4.48 -10.17 26.42
N GLY A 8 5.31 -10.80 27.25
CA GLY A 8 6.04 -12.03 26.92
C GLY A 8 5.25 -13.31 27.10
N GLU A 9 4.15 -13.28 27.86
CA GLU A 9 3.38 -14.50 28.17
C GLU A 9 2.42 -14.94 27.04
N ASN A 10 2.14 -14.10 26.04
CA ASN A 10 1.32 -14.51 24.90
C ASN A 10 1.69 -13.73 23.62
N PRO A 11 2.69 -14.20 22.84
CA PRO A 11 3.10 -13.56 21.59
C PRO A 11 2.06 -13.72 20.47
N ASP A 12 0.89 -14.29 20.74
CA ASP A 12 -0.12 -14.61 19.75
C ASP A 12 -0.58 -13.41 18.93
N PHE A 13 -0.68 -13.62 17.63
CA PHE A 13 -1.37 -12.71 16.75
C PHE A 13 -2.85 -13.05 16.72
N PRO A 14 -3.72 -12.20 17.30
CA PRO A 14 -5.15 -12.47 17.35
C PRO A 14 -5.75 -12.56 15.94
N ILE A 15 -6.85 -13.31 15.81
CA ILE A 15 -7.48 -13.57 14.52
C ILE A 15 -7.86 -12.29 13.75
N TRP A 16 -8.27 -11.24 14.45
CA TRP A 16 -8.61 -9.97 13.83
C TRP A 16 -7.41 -9.29 13.18
N LEU A 17 -6.21 -9.40 13.76
CA LEU A 17 -4.97 -8.86 13.20
C LEU A 17 -4.60 -9.62 11.92
N ARG A 18 -4.64 -10.95 11.97
CA ARG A 18 -4.34 -11.83 10.83
C ARG A 18 -5.34 -11.62 9.68
N ALA A 19 -6.63 -11.52 10.00
CA ALA A 19 -7.67 -11.25 9.02
C ALA A 19 -7.49 -9.85 8.38
N SER A 20 -7.25 -8.82 9.19
CA SER A 20 -6.98 -7.46 8.71
C SER A 20 -5.74 -7.40 7.81
N HIS A 21 -4.69 -8.15 8.15
CA HIS A 21 -3.49 -8.25 7.32
C HIS A 21 -3.77 -8.91 5.96
N LEU A 22 -4.55 -10.00 5.93
CA LEU A 22 -4.97 -10.64 4.68
C LEU A 22 -5.82 -9.69 3.81
N ILE A 23 -6.77 -8.98 4.42
CA ILE A 23 -7.57 -7.97 3.73
C ILE A 23 -6.68 -6.88 3.16
N ASN A 24 -5.71 -6.38 3.93
CA ASN A 24 -4.72 -5.41 3.45
C ASN A 24 -3.94 -5.94 2.26
N PHE A 25 -3.49 -7.19 2.27
CA PHE A 25 -2.77 -7.78 1.14
C PHE A 25 -3.60 -7.74 -0.15
N VAL A 26 -4.88 -8.12 -0.08
CA VAL A 26 -5.80 -8.06 -1.23
C VAL A 26 -5.98 -6.61 -1.70
N LEU A 27 -6.28 -5.70 -0.79
CA LEU A 27 -6.64 -4.32 -1.12
C LEU A 27 -5.44 -3.48 -1.60
N ILE A 28 -4.26 -3.67 -1.03
CA ILE A 28 -3.04 -2.96 -1.46
C ILE A 28 -2.70 -3.30 -2.91
N GLY A 29 -2.81 -4.57 -3.31
CA GLY A 29 -2.59 -4.93 -4.71
C GLY A 29 -3.63 -4.31 -5.65
N MET A 30 -4.89 -4.20 -5.24
CA MET A 30 -5.91 -3.48 -6.01
C MET A 30 -5.61 -1.97 -6.09
N LEU A 31 -5.19 -1.35 -4.99
CA LEU A 31 -4.83 0.07 -4.93
C LEU A 31 -3.63 0.39 -5.81
N LEU A 32 -2.56 -0.39 -5.73
CA LEU A 32 -1.36 -0.21 -6.55
C LEU A 32 -1.70 -0.35 -8.04
N ARG A 33 -2.41 -1.42 -8.42
CA ARG A 33 -2.76 -1.69 -9.82
C ARG A 33 -3.71 -0.66 -10.41
N SER A 34 -4.73 -0.22 -9.66
CA SER A 34 -5.62 0.85 -10.10
C SER A 34 -4.91 2.22 -10.11
N GLY A 35 -3.96 2.44 -9.20
CA GLY A 35 -3.07 3.61 -9.21
C GLY A 35 -2.17 3.65 -10.45
N ILE A 36 -1.63 2.51 -10.88
CA ILE A 36 -0.87 2.38 -12.14
C ILE A 36 -1.75 2.74 -13.34
N GLU A 37 -3.02 2.30 -13.37
CA GLU A 37 -3.96 2.68 -14.44
C GLU A 37 -4.18 4.19 -14.49
N MET A 38 -4.38 4.83 -13.33
CA MET A 38 -4.55 6.29 -13.27
C MET A 38 -3.25 7.04 -13.63
N LEU A 39 -2.10 6.51 -13.25
CA LEU A 39 -0.81 7.10 -13.60
C LEU A 39 -0.53 6.98 -15.10
N SER A 40 -0.88 5.85 -15.71
CA SER A 40 -0.70 5.62 -17.15
C SER A 40 -1.54 6.57 -18.00
N SER A 41 -2.69 7.00 -17.50
CA SER A 41 -3.55 7.99 -18.19
C SER A 41 -3.03 9.42 -18.12
N LEU A 42 -2.17 9.72 -17.14
CA LEU A 42 -1.50 11.01 -16.99
C LEU A 42 -0.05 10.75 -16.54
N PRO A 43 0.84 10.32 -17.46
CA PRO A 43 2.14 9.76 -17.10
C PRO A 43 3.21 10.81 -16.78
N ARG A 44 2.80 12.00 -16.37
CA ARG A 44 3.66 13.12 -15.98
C ARG A 44 3.21 13.69 -14.66
N LEU A 45 4.17 14.13 -13.85
CA LEU A 45 3.93 14.71 -12.54
C LEU A 45 4.56 16.09 -12.45
N TRP A 46 3.77 17.05 -11.92
CA TRP A 46 4.17 18.44 -11.70
C TRP A 46 3.96 18.82 -10.24
N TRP A 47 4.72 19.80 -9.79
CA TRP A 47 4.43 20.46 -8.51
C TRP A 47 3.42 21.60 -8.65
N ARG A 48 3.35 22.19 -9.82
CA ARG A 48 2.47 23.35 -10.13
C ARG A 48 1.28 22.93 -10.96
N SER A 49 0.17 23.64 -10.75
CA SER A 49 -1.10 23.32 -11.43
C SER A 49 -1.18 23.84 -12.87
N ASP A 50 -0.22 24.66 -13.32
CA ASP A 50 -0.13 25.13 -14.71
C ASP A 50 0.29 24.03 -15.69
N CYS A 51 0.87 22.94 -15.21
CA CYS A 51 1.30 21.80 -16.02
C CYS A 51 2.15 22.20 -17.24
N ALA A 52 3.00 23.24 -17.10
CA ALA A 52 3.78 23.75 -18.20
C ALA A 52 4.71 22.67 -18.78
N PRO A 53 4.73 22.47 -20.11
CA PRO A 53 5.61 21.49 -20.74
C PRO A 53 7.09 21.74 -20.41
N GLY A 54 7.80 20.68 -20.02
CA GLY A 54 9.22 20.76 -19.63
C GLY A 54 9.47 21.11 -18.15
N THR A 55 8.42 21.34 -17.36
CA THR A 55 8.51 21.58 -15.91
C THR A 55 8.11 20.36 -15.06
N GLU A 56 7.89 19.22 -15.72
CA GLU A 56 7.64 17.95 -15.03
C GLU A 56 8.86 17.54 -14.19
N TRP A 57 8.65 17.20 -12.93
CA TRP A 57 9.74 16.65 -12.12
C TRP A 57 9.97 15.16 -12.37
N ILE A 58 8.93 14.45 -12.89
CA ILE A 58 9.01 13.07 -13.36
C ILE A 58 8.07 12.84 -14.55
N LYS A 59 8.51 12.04 -15.52
CA LYS A 59 7.69 11.60 -16.67
C LYS A 59 7.96 10.13 -16.98
N PHE A 60 6.90 9.39 -17.26
CA PHE A 60 6.94 7.96 -17.62
C PHE A 60 6.77 7.72 -19.11
N THR A 61 6.70 8.77 -19.91
CA THR A 61 6.53 8.75 -21.36
C THR A 61 7.69 9.46 -22.07
N LYS A 62 8.00 9.00 -23.28
CA LYS A 62 8.96 9.68 -24.17
C LYS A 62 8.26 10.63 -25.14
N ARG A 63 6.91 10.66 -25.17
CA ARG A 63 6.15 11.56 -26.05
C ARG A 63 6.44 13.02 -25.68
N GLU A 64 6.62 13.86 -26.67
CA GLU A 64 6.77 15.31 -26.46
C GLU A 64 5.40 15.96 -26.45
N LEU A 65 5.21 16.92 -25.56
CA LEU A 65 4.00 17.74 -25.53
C LEU A 65 4.05 18.78 -26.63
N PRO A 66 2.91 19.05 -27.32
CA PRO A 66 2.79 20.20 -28.20
C PRO A 66 3.12 21.48 -27.43
N LYS A 67 3.89 22.38 -28.02
CA LYS A 67 4.27 23.66 -27.41
C LYS A 67 3.14 24.73 -27.54
N GLU A 68 2.18 24.47 -28.39
CA GLU A 68 1.04 25.38 -28.63
C GLU A 68 0.01 25.21 -27.51
N GLU A 69 -0.42 26.33 -26.93
CA GLU A 69 -1.44 26.31 -25.87
C GLU A 69 -2.78 25.80 -26.43
N GLY A 70 -3.47 24.98 -25.64
CA GLY A 70 -4.79 24.45 -25.96
C GLY A 70 -4.82 23.23 -26.88
N VAL A 71 -3.67 22.78 -27.40
CA VAL A 71 -3.60 21.62 -28.32
C VAL A 71 -3.43 20.32 -27.56
N TYR A 72 -2.84 20.34 -26.34
CA TYR A 72 -2.60 19.14 -25.55
C TYR A 72 -3.86 18.64 -24.83
N THR A 73 -4.16 17.36 -25.03
CA THR A 73 -5.15 16.63 -24.23
C THR A 73 -4.48 15.43 -23.56
N SER A 74 -4.96 15.03 -22.38
CA SER A 74 -4.42 13.86 -21.65
C SER A 74 -4.46 12.56 -22.47
N LEU A 75 -5.42 12.45 -23.41
CA LEU A 75 -5.54 11.30 -24.32
C LEU A 75 -4.32 11.13 -25.24
N MET A 76 -3.63 12.23 -25.58
CA MET A 76 -2.44 12.17 -26.44
C MET A 76 -1.23 11.53 -25.76
N ASP A 77 -1.21 11.51 -24.43
CA ASP A 77 -0.09 11.02 -23.64
C ASP A 77 -0.41 9.72 -22.90
N GLU A 78 -1.65 9.25 -22.96
CA GLU A 78 -2.13 8.05 -22.29
C GLU A 78 -1.36 6.81 -22.74
N LEU A 79 -0.91 6.00 -21.75
CA LEU A 79 -0.16 4.78 -21.99
C LEU A 79 -1.06 3.57 -21.79
N SER A 80 -1.04 2.63 -22.72
CA SER A 80 -1.71 1.34 -22.57
C SER A 80 -0.88 0.41 -21.69
N VAL A 81 -1.40 0.04 -20.52
CA VAL A 81 -0.76 -0.88 -19.59
C VAL A 81 -1.51 -2.22 -19.59
N SER A 82 -0.75 -3.32 -19.51
CA SER A 82 -1.32 -4.66 -19.48
C SER A 82 -2.29 -4.84 -18.31
N PRO A 83 -3.45 -5.53 -18.52
CA PRO A 83 -4.36 -5.93 -17.44
C PRO A 83 -3.75 -6.82 -16.37
N MET A 84 -2.56 -7.37 -16.59
CA MET A 84 -1.82 -8.10 -15.56
C MET A 84 -1.16 -7.15 -14.56
N LEU A 85 -0.74 -5.96 -15.00
CA LEU A 85 -0.02 -4.98 -14.17
C LEU A 85 -0.92 -3.88 -13.64
N SER A 86 -1.97 -3.50 -14.38
CA SER A 86 -2.92 -2.47 -13.95
C SER A 86 -4.36 -3.01 -13.79
N LEU A 87 -5.21 -2.27 -13.12
CA LEU A 87 -6.60 -2.64 -12.86
C LEU A 87 -7.51 -1.49 -13.34
N PRO A 88 -8.30 -1.67 -14.43
CA PRO A 88 -8.43 -2.87 -15.25
C PRO A 88 -7.37 -3.02 -16.36
N GLY A 89 -6.63 -1.97 -16.70
CA GLY A 89 -5.69 -1.90 -17.81
C GLY A 89 -6.31 -1.42 -19.14
N ARG A 90 -5.46 -1.24 -20.16
CA ARG A 90 -5.86 -0.88 -21.53
C ARG A 90 -6.56 0.48 -21.64
N GLU A 91 -5.97 1.52 -21.07
CA GLU A 91 -6.46 2.90 -21.20
C GLU A 91 -7.89 3.11 -20.64
N ASN A 92 -8.13 2.62 -19.45
CA ASN A 92 -9.43 2.65 -18.77
C ASN A 92 -9.44 3.48 -17.48
N ILE A 93 -9.06 4.75 -17.55
CA ILE A 93 -8.99 5.64 -16.38
C ILE A 93 -10.32 5.70 -15.59
N GLY A 94 -11.46 5.65 -16.28
CA GLY A 94 -12.77 5.68 -15.62
C GLY A 94 -12.98 4.47 -14.71
N LEU A 95 -12.73 3.28 -15.22
CA LEU A 95 -12.80 2.04 -14.43
C LEU A 95 -11.66 1.96 -13.40
N GLY A 96 -10.45 2.45 -13.74
CA GLY A 96 -9.34 2.54 -12.79
C GLY A 96 -9.70 3.39 -11.57
N ARG A 97 -10.32 4.55 -11.77
CA ARG A 97 -10.84 5.41 -10.68
C ARG A 97 -11.93 4.72 -9.87
N HIS A 98 -12.83 4.00 -10.52
CA HIS A 98 -13.88 3.24 -9.82
C HIS A 98 -13.29 2.17 -8.90
N TRP A 99 -12.38 1.34 -9.43
CA TRP A 99 -11.69 0.31 -8.63
C TRP A 99 -10.85 0.89 -7.51
N HIS A 100 -10.14 1.99 -7.78
CA HIS A 100 -9.34 2.67 -6.76
C HIS A 100 -10.23 3.19 -5.63
N GLY A 101 -11.32 3.87 -5.96
CA GLY A 101 -12.29 4.39 -4.98
C GLY A 101 -12.91 3.27 -4.15
N ALA A 102 -13.36 2.17 -4.77
CA ALA A 102 -13.91 1.02 -4.07
C ALA A 102 -12.88 0.37 -3.11
N ALA A 103 -11.65 0.17 -3.59
CA ALA A 103 -10.57 -0.38 -2.77
C ALA A 103 -10.18 0.56 -1.61
N VAL A 104 -10.14 1.88 -1.84
CA VAL A 104 -9.88 2.88 -0.77
C VAL A 104 -10.93 2.82 0.32
N MET A 105 -12.23 2.74 -0.04
CA MET A 105 -13.30 2.68 0.97
C MET A 105 -13.15 1.46 1.89
N LEU A 106 -12.88 0.30 1.29
CA LEU A 106 -12.67 -0.94 2.06
C LEU A 106 -11.37 -0.89 2.87
N TRP A 107 -10.31 -0.31 2.31
CA TRP A 107 -9.02 -0.18 2.98
C TRP A 107 -9.08 0.76 4.19
N VAL A 108 -9.77 1.89 4.04
CA VAL A 108 -10.00 2.83 5.15
C VAL A 108 -10.85 2.20 6.25
N LEU A 109 -11.91 1.47 5.88
CA LEU A 109 -12.74 0.73 6.84
C LEU A 109 -11.91 -0.31 7.60
N ASN A 110 -11.12 -1.13 6.89
CA ASN A 110 -10.24 -2.12 7.50
C ASN A 110 -9.20 -1.46 8.41
N GLY A 111 -8.60 -0.35 7.98
CA GLY A 111 -7.65 0.42 8.79
C GLY A 111 -8.28 1.02 10.05
N PHE A 112 -9.51 1.53 9.95
CA PHE A 112 -10.25 2.03 11.11
C PHE A 112 -10.53 0.92 12.13
N VAL A 113 -11.03 -0.23 11.67
CA VAL A 113 -11.27 -1.41 12.52
C VAL A 113 -9.96 -1.86 13.16
N TYR A 114 -8.89 -1.98 12.37
CA TYR A 114 -7.57 -2.38 12.85
C TYR A 114 -7.05 -1.46 13.96
N VAL A 115 -7.04 -0.15 13.73
CA VAL A 115 -6.55 0.84 14.71
C VAL A 115 -7.42 0.84 15.97
N THR A 116 -8.75 0.74 15.81
CA THR A 116 -9.68 0.66 16.96
C THR A 116 -9.37 -0.58 17.82
N LEU A 117 -9.23 -1.75 17.22
CA LEU A 117 -8.91 -2.99 17.94
C LEU A 117 -7.50 -2.96 18.53
N LEU A 118 -6.55 -2.37 17.83
CA LEU A 118 -5.19 -2.18 18.33
C LEU A 118 -5.15 -1.41 19.66
N PHE A 119 -5.92 -0.32 19.75
CA PHE A 119 -6.03 0.45 20.99
C PHE A 119 -6.90 -0.25 22.05
N ALA A 120 -8.04 -0.82 21.67
CA ALA A 120 -8.95 -1.50 22.58
C ALA A 120 -8.32 -2.73 23.26
N THR A 121 -7.44 -3.44 22.57
CA THR A 121 -6.74 -4.62 23.11
C THR A 121 -5.41 -4.30 23.80
N GLY A 122 -4.95 -3.04 23.74
CA GLY A 122 -3.65 -2.63 24.30
C GLY A 122 -2.45 -3.02 23.46
N LEU A 123 -2.63 -3.68 22.29
CA LEU A 123 -1.55 -4.12 21.41
C LEU A 123 -0.79 -2.96 20.73
N TRP A 124 -1.34 -1.74 20.77
CA TRP A 124 -0.65 -0.53 20.30
C TRP A 124 0.72 -0.33 20.98
N ARG A 125 0.88 -0.83 22.20
CA ARG A 125 2.12 -0.77 22.98
C ARG A 125 3.27 -1.56 22.34
N ARG A 126 2.96 -2.55 21.51
CA ARG A 126 3.96 -3.29 20.72
C ARG A 126 4.46 -2.51 19.50
N LEU A 127 3.70 -1.50 19.06
CA LEU A 127 4.01 -0.71 17.87
C LEU A 127 4.58 0.65 18.19
N ILE A 128 3.94 1.40 19.13
CA ILE A 128 4.32 2.76 19.41
C ILE A 128 5.49 2.77 20.39
N PRO A 129 6.67 3.28 19.99
CA PRO A 129 7.82 3.38 20.88
C PRO A 129 7.53 4.36 22.02
N THR A 130 7.92 3.98 23.23
CA THR A 130 7.73 4.81 24.44
C THR A 130 9.06 5.38 24.99
N SER A 131 10.20 4.96 24.45
CA SER A 131 11.54 5.46 24.79
C SER A 131 12.31 5.89 23.55
N TRP A 132 13.20 6.88 23.72
CA TRP A 132 14.14 7.30 22.68
C TRP A 132 15.27 6.27 22.41
N ASP A 133 15.47 5.30 23.30
CA ASP A 133 16.42 4.21 23.15
C ASP A 133 16.11 3.33 21.93
N ILE A 134 14.84 3.41 21.46
CA ILE A 134 14.41 2.73 20.23
C ILE A 134 15.27 3.12 19.00
N VAL A 135 15.83 4.32 18.96
CA VAL A 135 16.60 4.81 17.79
C VAL A 135 17.95 4.09 17.68
N PRO A 136 18.82 4.06 18.70
CA PRO A 136 20.04 3.26 18.64
C PRO A 136 19.76 1.76 18.50
N GLU A 137 18.73 1.22 19.14
CA GLU A 137 18.33 -0.18 18.99
C GLU A 137 17.89 -0.51 17.56
N ALA A 138 17.14 0.37 16.91
CA ALA A 138 16.74 0.22 15.52
C ALA A 138 17.94 0.25 14.57
N TRP A 139 18.98 1.05 14.89
CA TRP A 139 20.23 1.08 14.13
C TRP A 139 20.99 -0.26 14.25
N GLU A 140 21.05 -0.85 15.45
CA GLU A 140 21.63 -2.18 15.64
C GLU A 140 20.85 -3.24 14.84
N SER A 141 19.50 -3.24 14.92
CA SER A 141 18.64 -4.13 14.13
C SER A 141 18.91 -3.96 12.63
N ALA A 142 19.04 -2.72 12.14
CA ALA A 142 19.32 -2.44 10.74
C ALA A 142 20.66 -3.05 10.28
N LYS A 143 21.71 -2.99 11.09
CA LYS A 143 23.00 -3.62 10.78
C LYS A 143 22.89 -5.15 10.65
N VAL A 144 22.12 -5.77 11.53
CA VAL A 144 21.86 -7.22 11.49
C VAL A 144 21.15 -7.59 10.18
N TYR A 145 20.10 -6.85 9.79
CA TYR A 145 19.40 -7.11 8.53
C TYR A 145 20.25 -6.86 7.29
N LEU A 146 21.09 -5.83 7.30
CA LEU A 146 22.02 -5.54 6.20
C LEU A 146 23.08 -6.63 6.03
N SER A 147 23.44 -7.34 7.12
CA SER A 147 24.31 -8.51 7.06
C SER A 147 23.61 -9.81 6.67
N LEU A 148 22.30 -9.77 6.36
CA LEU A 148 21.42 -10.89 6.05
C LEU A 148 21.38 -11.95 7.16
N GLN A 149 21.64 -11.55 8.41
CA GLN A 149 21.53 -12.40 9.58
C GLN A 149 20.15 -12.27 10.20
N ALA A 150 19.64 -13.36 10.74
CA ALA A 150 18.46 -13.31 11.60
C ALA A 150 18.89 -12.84 13.00
N PRO A 151 18.10 -11.96 13.65
CA PRO A 151 18.30 -11.66 15.06
C PRO A 151 18.27 -12.93 15.91
N SER A 152 19.04 -12.95 17.01
CA SER A 152 19.08 -14.11 17.91
C SER A 152 17.70 -14.40 18.49
N LEU A 153 17.31 -15.68 18.47
CA LEU A 153 15.99 -16.14 18.94
C LEU A 153 15.89 -16.25 20.47
N GLU A 154 16.97 -15.96 21.20
CA GLU A 154 17.00 -16.11 22.67
C GLU A 154 15.97 -15.23 23.38
N HIS A 155 15.53 -14.12 22.74
CA HIS A 155 14.49 -13.24 23.26
C HIS A 155 13.57 -12.85 22.10
N PHE A 156 12.68 -13.77 21.70
CA PHE A 156 11.70 -13.47 20.66
C PHE A 156 10.77 -12.33 21.11
N THR A 157 10.94 -11.17 20.50
CA THR A 157 9.95 -10.10 20.57
C THR A 157 9.15 -10.08 19.26
N PRO A 158 7.83 -9.91 19.30
CA PRO A 158 6.99 -9.87 18.08
C PRO A 158 7.44 -8.84 17.06
N TYR A 159 8.08 -7.77 17.52
CA TYR A 159 8.66 -6.71 16.70
C TYR A 159 9.97 -6.25 17.32
N ASP A 160 11.08 -6.29 16.56
CA ASP A 160 12.31 -5.61 16.95
C ASP A 160 12.17 -4.07 16.79
N ALA A 161 13.17 -3.32 17.25
CA ALA A 161 13.13 -1.87 17.28
C ALA A 161 12.94 -1.24 15.89
N LEU A 162 13.57 -1.79 14.85
CA LEU A 162 13.41 -1.30 13.47
C LEU A 162 12.02 -1.60 12.92
N GLN A 163 11.49 -2.79 13.17
CA GLN A 163 10.14 -3.17 12.78
C GLN A 163 9.10 -2.31 13.49
N GLN A 164 9.30 -2.03 14.78
CA GLN A 164 8.42 -1.18 15.57
C GLN A 164 8.34 0.24 14.99
N LEU A 165 9.49 0.86 14.65
CA LEU A 165 9.54 2.17 13.99
C LEU A 165 8.91 2.15 12.61
N ALA A 166 9.23 1.16 11.79
CA ALA A 166 8.74 1.04 10.42
C ALA A 166 7.22 0.85 10.38
N TYR A 167 6.68 -0.03 11.22
CA TYR A 167 5.23 -0.27 11.28
C TYR A 167 4.46 0.92 11.87
N SER A 168 5.00 1.56 12.91
CA SER A 168 4.42 2.80 13.43
C SER A 168 4.38 3.89 12.38
N PHE A 169 5.46 4.09 11.63
CA PHE A 169 5.51 5.06 10.54
C PHE A 169 4.46 4.74 9.46
N VAL A 170 4.36 3.49 9.03
CA VAL A 170 3.42 3.09 7.97
C VAL A 170 1.97 3.26 8.43
N ILE A 171 1.63 2.82 9.64
CA ILE A 171 0.25 2.81 10.13
C ILE A 171 -0.21 4.22 10.51
N PHE A 172 0.62 4.99 11.23
CA PHE A 172 0.20 6.26 11.85
C PHE A 172 0.61 7.51 11.06
N ILE A 173 1.54 7.39 10.12
CA ILE A 173 2.01 8.53 9.31
C ILE A 173 1.72 8.31 7.83
N LEU A 174 2.27 7.25 7.22
CA LEU A 174 2.20 7.05 5.78
C LEU A 174 0.77 6.73 5.29
N ALA A 175 0.04 5.86 5.99
CA ALA A 175 -1.33 5.54 5.61
C ALA A 175 -2.29 6.74 5.73
N PRO A 176 -2.31 7.53 6.83
CA PRO A 176 -3.05 8.79 6.88
C PRO A 176 -2.61 9.80 5.82
N PHE A 177 -1.31 9.92 5.55
CA PHE A 177 -0.79 10.79 4.49
C PHE A 177 -1.34 10.40 3.11
N MET A 178 -1.37 9.10 2.79
CA MET A 178 -1.98 8.60 1.55
C MET A 178 -3.46 8.92 1.45
N MET A 179 -4.21 8.77 2.54
CA MET A 179 -5.63 9.15 2.60
C MET A 179 -5.82 10.65 2.36
N LEU A 180 -5.10 11.48 3.08
CA LEU A 180 -5.24 12.94 3.00
C LEU A 180 -4.87 13.46 1.60
N THR A 181 -3.76 13.03 1.03
CA THR A 181 -3.37 13.43 -0.34
C THR A 181 -4.36 12.89 -1.38
N GLY A 182 -4.88 11.67 -1.20
CA GLY A 182 -5.93 11.10 -2.04
C GLY A 182 -7.23 11.90 -2.01
N VAL A 183 -7.70 12.27 -0.83
CA VAL A 183 -8.88 13.14 -0.63
C VAL A 183 -8.70 14.50 -1.30
N ALA A 184 -7.49 15.08 -1.28
CA ALA A 184 -7.20 16.36 -1.95
C ALA A 184 -7.34 16.28 -3.48
N MET A 185 -7.21 15.10 -4.07
CA MET A 185 -7.40 14.88 -5.51
C MET A 185 -8.87 14.66 -5.90
N ALA A 186 -9.76 14.39 -4.94
CA ALA A 186 -11.17 14.11 -5.23
C ALA A 186 -11.88 15.35 -5.82
N PRO A 187 -12.63 15.23 -6.95
CA PRO A 187 -13.27 16.37 -7.61
C PRO A 187 -14.19 17.18 -6.69
N ALA A 188 -15.00 16.51 -5.88
CA ALA A 188 -15.90 17.17 -4.93
C ALA A 188 -15.16 17.98 -3.86
N VAL A 189 -14.01 17.49 -3.38
CA VAL A 189 -13.18 18.17 -2.40
C VAL A 189 -12.50 19.40 -3.02
N ARG A 190 -12.05 19.30 -4.26
CA ARG A 190 -11.46 20.44 -4.99
C ARG A 190 -12.41 21.62 -5.08
N VAL A 191 -13.70 21.36 -5.30
CA VAL A 191 -14.73 22.40 -5.41
C VAL A 191 -15.15 22.94 -4.04
N LYS A 192 -15.42 22.03 -3.08
CA LYS A 192 -15.97 22.43 -1.77
C LYS A 192 -14.90 22.94 -0.78
N PHE A 193 -13.67 22.46 -0.89
CA PHE A 193 -12.59 22.75 0.06
C PHE A 193 -11.29 23.21 -0.62
N PRO A 194 -11.30 24.32 -1.39
CA PRO A 194 -10.15 24.77 -2.17
C PRO A 194 -8.93 25.11 -1.30
N ARG A 195 -9.13 25.59 -0.06
CA ARG A 195 -8.03 25.87 0.88
C ARG A 195 -7.28 24.60 1.28
N TYR A 196 -7.99 23.50 1.49
CA TYR A 196 -7.39 22.19 1.79
C TYR A 196 -6.52 21.71 0.63
N VAL A 197 -7.04 21.80 -0.59
CA VAL A 197 -6.28 21.40 -1.79
C VAL A 197 -5.06 22.30 -1.99
N LYS A 198 -5.18 23.62 -1.74
CA LYS A 198 -4.05 24.56 -1.79
C LYS A 198 -2.94 24.23 -0.78
N PHE A 199 -3.29 23.75 0.43
CA PHE A 199 -2.32 23.30 1.42
C PHE A 199 -1.38 22.21 0.85
N TRP A 200 -1.88 21.32 0.01
CA TRP A 200 -1.11 20.24 -0.64
C TRP A 200 -0.40 20.69 -1.93
N GLY A 201 -0.30 21.98 -2.21
CA GLY A 201 0.29 22.49 -3.44
C GLY A 201 -0.65 22.44 -4.66
N GLY A 202 -1.97 22.45 -4.42
CA GLY A 202 -2.98 22.26 -5.46
C GLY A 202 -3.13 20.80 -5.89
N HIS A 203 -3.90 20.58 -6.95
CA HIS A 203 -4.17 19.22 -7.43
C HIS A 203 -2.89 18.48 -7.87
N GLN A 204 -1.96 19.14 -8.53
CA GLN A 204 -0.72 18.51 -9.01
C GLN A 204 0.26 18.28 -7.88
N GLY A 205 0.35 19.19 -6.91
CA GLY A 205 1.14 18.98 -5.69
C GLY A 205 0.63 17.78 -4.90
N ALA A 206 -0.69 17.69 -4.66
CA ALA A 206 -1.31 16.54 -4.00
C ALA A 206 -1.03 15.23 -4.76
N ARG A 207 -1.10 15.24 -6.09
CA ARG A 207 -0.82 14.09 -6.94
C ARG A 207 0.64 13.65 -6.87
N SER A 208 1.58 14.59 -6.87
CA SER A 208 3.01 14.31 -6.72
C SER A 208 3.34 13.76 -5.34
N LEU A 209 2.75 14.33 -4.29
CA LEU A 209 2.90 13.83 -2.91
C LEU A 209 2.29 12.43 -2.74
N HIS A 210 1.13 12.17 -3.31
CA HIS A 210 0.50 10.85 -3.30
C HIS A 210 1.37 9.80 -4.02
N PHE A 211 1.96 10.17 -5.15
CA PHE A 211 2.90 9.32 -5.86
C PHE A 211 4.15 8.99 -5.02
N ILE A 212 4.73 9.98 -4.33
CA ILE A 212 5.85 9.76 -3.41
C ILE A 212 5.43 8.81 -2.29
N GLY A 213 4.27 9.02 -1.69
CA GLY A 213 3.73 8.10 -0.68
C GLY A 213 3.52 6.68 -1.20
N MET A 214 3.04 6.53 -2.44
CA MET A 214 2.93 5.22 -3.11
C MET A 214 4.31 4.55 -3.28
N VAL A 215 5.34 5.29 -3.66
CA VAL A 215 6.72 4.76 -3.79
C VAL A 215 7.23 4.30 -2.44
N LEU A 216 7.06 5.10 -1.38
CA LEU A 216 7.46 4.73 -0.01
C LEU A 216 6.71 3.49 0.49
N MET A 217 5.40 3.42 0.25
CA MET A 217 4.59 2.24 0.60
C MET A 217 5.06 0.99 -0.16
N SER A 218 5.34 1.13 -1.46
CA SER A 218 5.83 0.01 -2.28
C SER A 218 7.22 -0.44 -1.83
N ALA A 219 8.12 0.49 -1.50
CA ALA A 219 9.44 0.16 -0.97
C ALA A 219 9.33 -0.60 0.36
N PHE A 220 8.48 -0.12 1.27
CA PHE A 220 8.19 -0.84 2.52
C PHE A 220 7.68 -2.26 2.26
N ILE A 221 6.72 -2.44 1.33
CA ILE A 221 6.16 -3.76 1.01
C ILE A 221 7.25 -4.69 0.46
N VAL A 222 8.11 -4.21 -0.44
CA VAL A 222 9.19 -5.02 -1.01
C VAL A 222 10.15 -5.49 0.09
N VAL A 223 10.59 -4.57 0.95
CA VAL A 223 11.47 -4.91 2.08
C VAL A 223 10.77 -5.86 3.06
N HIS A 224 9.51 -5.59 3.41
CA HIS A 224 8.72 -6.42 4.30
C HIS A 224 8.57 -7.85 3.77
N VAL A 225 8.19 -8.01 2.51
CA VAL A 225 8.05 -9.33 1.88
C VAL A 225 9.39 -10.05 1.83
N PHE A 226 10.47 -9.34 1.49
CA PHE A 226 11.81 -9.91 1.49
C PHE A 226 12.19 -10.45 2.88
N LEU A 227 12.03 -9.66 3.94
CA LEU A 227 12.35 -10.07 5.30
C LEU A 227 11.51 -11.26 5.78
N VAL A 228 10.21 -11.27 5.45
CA VAL A 228 9.31 -12.37 5.81
C VAL A 228 9.72 -13.69 5.16
N PHE A 229 10.15 -13.68 3.89
CA PHE A 229 10.48 -14.91 3.16
C PHE A 229 11.92 -15.38 3.37
N PHE A 230 12.86 -14.47 3.61
CA PHE A 230 14.29 -14.81 3.62
C PHE A 230 14.94 -14.73 5.00
N VAL A 231 14.44 -13.89 5.90
CA VAL A 231 15.07 -13.65 7.20
C VAL A 231 14.28 -14.28 8.35
N HIS A 232 12.99 -14.02 8.46
CA HIS A 232 12.15 -14.46 9.60
C HIS A 232 11.09 -15.51 9.21
N ARG A 233 11.33 -16.28 8.18
CA ARG A 233 10.32 -17.11 7.52
C ARG A 233 9.56 -18.05 8.45
N GLU A 234 10.25 -18.72 9.39
CA GLU A 234 9.65 -19.79 10.19
C GLU A 234 8.65 -19.24 11.21
N HIS A 235 9.08 -18.35 12.08
CA HIS A 235 8.23 -17.79 13.13
C HIS A 235 7.13 -16.89 12.56
N ASN A 236 7.46 -15.96 11.67
CA ASN A 236 6.48 -14.99 11.17
C ASN A 236 5.36 -15.65 10.35
N MET A 237 5.68 -16.68 9.56
CA MET A 237 4.64 -17.38 8.79
C MET A 237 3.72 -18.19 9.70
N VAL A 238 4.26 -18.89 10.70
CA VAL A 238 3.45 -19.66 11.65
C VAL A 238 2.56 -18.73 12.47
N HIS A 239 3.09 -17.61 12.99
CA HIS A 239 2.31 -16.61 13.70
C HIS A 239 1.17 -16.02 12.86
N MET A 240 1.45 -15.67 11.60
CA MET A 240 0.45 -15.06 10.73
C MET A 240 -0.61 -16.04 10.25
N VAL A 241 -0.29 -17.33 10.12
CA VAL A 241 -1.26 -18.33 9.64
C VAL A 241 -2.04 -18.95 10.81
N PHE A 242 -1.37 -19.36 11.85
CA PHE A 242 -1.97 -20.12 12.96
C PHE A 242 -2.17 -19.31 14.24
N GLY A 243 -1.41 -18.22 14.43
CA GLY A 243 -1.45 -17.40 15.63
C GLY A 243 -0.64 -17.99 16.79
N ASP A 244 0.09 -19.06 16.57
CA ASP A 244 0.91 -19.72 17.59
C ASP A 244 2.42 -19.64 17.29
N VAL A 245 3.26 -20.12 18.22
CA VAL A 245 4.72 -20.06 18.10
C VAL A 245 5.35 -21.42 17.68
N SER A 246 4.55 -22.43 17.37
CA SER A 246 5.00 -23.78 17.08
C SER A 246 5.68 -23.88 15.71
N VAL A 247 7.01 -23.87 15.69
CA VAL A 247 7.81 -23.97 14.47
C VAL A 247 7.61 -25.31 13.74
N GLU A 248 7.13 -26.34 14.43
CA GLU A 248 6.81 -27.65 13.84
C GLU A 248 5.79 -27.56 12.71
N ARG A 249 4.93 -26.52 12.71
CA ARG A 249 3.92 -26.27 11.68
C ARG A 249 4.40 -25.40 10.52
N TYR A 250 5.69 -25.08 10.43
CA TYR A 250 6.23 -24.19 9.41
C TYR A 250 5.91 -24.63 7.97
N ALA A 251 6.07 -25.92 7.65
CA ALA A 251 5.78 -26.42 6.31
C ALA A 251 4.31 -26.19 5.90
N GLN A 252 3.38 -26.36 6.85
CA GLN A 252 1.96 -26.07 6.61
C GLN A 252 1.70 -24.57 6.46
N ALA A 253 2.33 -23.74 7.30
CA ALA A 253 2.23 -22.29 7.22
C ALA A 253 2.76 -21.77 5.87
N PHE A 254 3.94 -22.22 5.46
CA PHE A 254 4.54 -21.86 4.16
C PHE A 254 3.64 -22.22 2.98
N THR A 255 3.14 -23.46 2.95
CA THR A 255 2.21 -23.93 1.90
C THR A 255 0.94 -23.07 1.87
N THR A 256 0.37 -22.74 3.04
CA THR A 256 -0.82 -21.90 3.15
C THR A 256 -0.54 -20.47 2.63
N VAL A 257 0.60 -19.87 2.99
CA VAL A 257 1.01 -18.54 2.51
C VAL A 257 1.17 -18.54 0.99
N VAL A 258 1.90 -19.51 0.43
CA VAL A 258 2.10 -19.62 -1.03
C VAL A 258 0.77 -19.80 -1.76
N PHE A 259 -0.09 -20.71 -1.26
CA PHE A 259 -1.42 -20.91 -1.83
C PHE A 259 -2.26 -19.63 -1.79
N THR A 260 -2.26 -18.91 -0.66
CA THR A 260 -2.96 -17.64 -0.51
C THR A 260 -2.47 -16.60 -1.50
N ILE A 261 -1.15 -16.46 -1.67
CA ILE A 261 -0.56 -15.53 -2.65
C ILE A 261 -1.04 -15.85 -4.06
N VAL A 262 -0.99 -17.13 -4.46
CA VAL A 262 -1.45 -17.58 -5.79
C VAL A 262 -2.93 -17.24 -5.99
N VAL A 263 -3.78 -17.56 -5.01
CA VAL A 263 -5.23 -17.26 -5.07
C VAL A 263 -5.49 -15.76 -5.21
N VAL A 264 -4.78 -14.93 -4.43
CA VAL A 264 -4.94 -13.46 -4.48
C VAL A 264 -4.45 -12.90 -5.81
N ILE A 265 -3.34 -13.38 -6.37
CA ILE A 265 -2.86 -12.97 -7.69
C ILE A 265 -3.87 -13.36 -8.78
N LEU A 266 -4.38 -14.58 -8.76
CA LEU A 266 -5.41 -15.03 -9.70
C LEU A 266 -6.69 -14.19 -9.58
N PHE A 267 -7.10 -13.86 -8.36
CA PHE A 267 -8.22 -12.97 -8.11
C PHE A 267 -8.00 -11.56 -8.69
N TRP A 268 -6.82 -10.97 -8.50
CA TRP A 268 -6.50 -9.67 -9.10
C TRP A 268 -6.52 -9.68 -10.63
N ILE A 269 -6.00 -10.74 -11.25
CA ILE A 269 -6.01 -10.91 -12.69
C ILE A 269 -7.46 -11.07 -13.17
N PHE A 270 -8.23 -11.93 -12.50
CA PHE A 270 -9.66 -12.13 -12.81
C PHE A 270 -10.43 -10.81 -12.78
N LEU A 271 -10.26 -9.98 -11.77
CA LEU A 271 -10.94 -8.67 -11.66
C LEU A 271 -10.67 -7.78 -12.88
N SER A 272 -9.42 -7.75 -13.38
CA SER A 272 -9.09 -6.95 -14.56
C SER A 272 -9.81 -7.43 -15.81
N TYR A 273 -9.77 -8.73 -16.08
CA TYR A 273 -10.42 -9.30 -17.27
C TYR A 273 -11.94 -9.26 -17.18
N TRP A 274 -12.51 -9.50 -16.00
CA TRP A 274 -13.94 -9.37 -15.76
C TRP A 274 -14.42 -7.93 -16.00
N SER A 275 -13.72 -6.94 -15.46
CA SER A 275 -14.04 -5.52 -15.64
C SER A 275 -14.01 -5.09 -17.12
N LEU A 276 -13.02 -5.57 -17.89
CA LEU A 276 -12.92 -5.31 -19.32
C LEU A 276 -14.03 -6.01 -20.14
N ALA A 277 -14.37 -7.25 -19.77
CA ALA A 277 -15.44 -8.00 -20.44
C ALA A 277 -16.82 -7.38 -20.20
N ASP A 278 -17.08 -6.89 -18.98
CA ASP A 278 -18.32 -6.22 -18.63
C ASP A 278 -18.52 -4.93 -19.42
N ARG A 279 -17.46 -4.11 -19.55
CA ARG A 279 -17.46 -2.93 -20.41
C ARG A 279 -17.77 -3.27 -21.86
N ALA A 280 -17.15 -4.30 -22.42
CA ALA A 280 -17.39 -4.72 -23.80
C ALA A 280 -18.83 -5.17 -24.04
N ARG A 281 -19.46 -5.80 -23.03
CA ARG A 281 -20.90 -6.16 -23.10
C ARG A 281 -21.79 -4.91 -23.07
N ALA A 282 -21.52 -3.97 -22.17
CA ALA A 282 -22.28 -2.72 -22.08
C ALA A 282 -22.24 -1.92 -23.39
N GLN A 283 -21.08 -1.82 -24.04
CA GLN A 283 -20.94 -1.13 -25.33
C GLN A 283 -21.77 -1.79 -26.45
N ARG A 284 -21.89 -3.13 -26.49
CA ARG A 284 -22.69 -3.86 -27.48
C ARG A 284 -24.21 -3.62 -27.33
N ILE A 285 -24.66 -3.28 -26.13
CA ILE A 285 -26.09 -3.00 -25.88
C ILE A 285 -26.47 -1.61 -26.37
N VAL A 286 -25.58 -0.64 -26.28
CA VAL A 286 -25.80 0.76 -26.70
C VAL A 286 -25.79 0.92 -28.23
N VAL A 287 -25.12 0.02 -28.96
CA VAL A 287 -25.00 0.07 -30.43
C VAL A 287 -26.14 -0.70 -31.15
N LYS A 288 -27.00 -1.40 -30.43
CA LYS A 288 -28.24 -2.02 -30.93
C LYS A 288 -29.43 -1.12 -30.67
#